data_c1a3a1aa37ddac3d0ef8fd254c970934
#
_entry.id   c1a3a1aa37ddac3d0ef8fd254c970934
#
_cell.length_a   1.000
_cell.length_b   1.000
_cell.length_c   1.000
_cell.angle_alpha   90.00
_cell.angle_beta   90.00
_cell.angle_gamma   90.00
#
_symmetry.space_group_name_H-M   'P 1'
#
loop_
_entity.id
_entity.type
_entity.pdbx_description
1 polymer ?
#
loop_
_entity_poly.entity_id
_entity_poly.type
_entity_poly.pdbx_seq_one_letter_code
_entity_poly.pdbx_strand_id
1 'polypeptide(L)'
;MQRRLRIILLLLPVLLASCGWQEAKDVIAVADSLDQTEHVIYDDTAALGQTIRTLDNPMGRLLMSNTLGKAHYYMGRNLSLSNHIAEAAEHYISADRLKIDDPIYRGRVNSCMGYICAQNDNDSLALIFYERSNNAFEESGNEWYYAQSLLNVSLRTIKVRQFNKADSLLQLAQSYQLDSAYQARYYETLGLYFYEQQQYDSALVYFNQGLNFWQSEKNKYFSWLKILQIYYQINQIGSAVPYAEWIVANSENPNYCSNAYYILIENAKANNNVELLATYSHQREDINRLLEQQNECYSLAHQRLQTYLSNPHPWRWVWITLSLIVVICIILAIGAVVYRQRNRIACEQIVNLSVQLEEQQTIHQEDKRYLEFNIAINNLLAKYPQPCKQWIDYNQLKQDIAPWLSDWIGELEKMELSNAEYMFCIYSMLYPHFSMQEIAGYMHYSYSGLRVLKSRLLKRMNISSPNFHEHLRTWAGKYNM
;
A
#
# COMPACT_ATOMS: atom_id res chain seq x y z
N MET A 1 -40.57 7.63 9.41
CA MET A 1 -39.68 8.06 10.48
C MET A 1 -38.36 7.28 10.52
N GLN A 2 -38.36 5.97 10.55
CA GLN A 2 -37.14 5.13 10.60
C GLN A 2 -36.13 5.34 9.44
N ARG A 3 -36.58 5.58 8.19
CA ARG A 3 -35.69 5.88 7.05
C ARG A 3 -34.95 7.21 7.19
N ARG A 4 -35.59 8.24 7.74
CA ARG A 4 -34.95 9.56 8.00
C ARG A 4 -33.94 9.47 9.15
N LEU A 5 -34.24 8.67 10.19
CA LEU A 5 -33.31 8.44 11.30
C LEU A 5 -32.06 7.70 10.87
N ARG A 6 -32.17 6.71 9.95
CA ARG A 6 -31.02 5.99 9.37
C ARG A 6 -30.13 6.88 8.50
N ILE A 7 -30.73 7.82 7.76
CA ILE A 7 -29.98 8.79 6.94
C ILE A 7 -29.25 9.79 7.85
N ILE A 8 -29.87 10.26 8.93
CA ILE A 8 -29.23 11.15 9.93
C ILE A 8 -28.09 10.42 10.64
N LEU A 9 -28.28 9.16 11.05
CA LEU A 9 -27.24 8.33 11.68
C LEU A 9 -26.04 8.03 10.74
N LEU A 10 -26.28 7.97 9.43
CA LEU A 10 -25.19 7.82 8.43
C LEU A 10 -24.49 9.15 8.12
N LEU A 11 -25.17 10.29 8.25
CA LEU A 11 -24.61 11.61 8.00
C LEU A 11 -23.93 12.22 9.25
N LEU A 12 -24.31 11.79 10.45
CA LEU A 12 -23.74 12.32 11.70
C LEU A 12 -22.21 12.14 11.82
N PRO A 13 -21.61 10.97 11.49
CA PRO A 13 -20.16 10.82 11.49
C PRO A 13 -19.46 11.73 10.47
N VAL A 14 -20.10 11.98 9.32
CA VAL A 14 -19.57 12.86 8.26
C VAL A 14 -19.62 14.32 8.70
N LEU A 15 -20.69 14.74 9.40
CA LEU A 15 -20.82 16.08 9.95
C LEU A 15 -19.86 16.34 11.12
N LEU A 16 -19.63 15.36 12.00
CA LEU A 16 -18.68 15.46 13.10
C LEU A 16 -17.22 15.45 12.59
N ALA A 17 -16.93 14.70 11.52
CA ALA A 17 -15.63 14.74 10.88
C ALA A 17 -15.32 16.08 10.19
N SER A 18 -16.36 16.81 9.74
CA SER A 18 -16.19 18.06 8.97
C SER A 18 -15.52 19.18 9.76
N CYS A 19 -15.76 19.31 11.09
CA CYS A 19 -15.11 20.34 11.92
C CYS A 19 -13.61 20.11 12.04
N GLY A 20 -13.17 18.89 12.37
CA GLY A 20 -11.75 18.58 12.45
C GLY A 20 -11.03 18.63 11.09
N TRP A 21 -11.75 18.43 9.99
CA TRP A 21 -11.20 18.60 8.65
C TRP A 21 -11.00 20.06 8.26
N GLN A 22 -11.86 20.95 8.74
CA GLN A 22 -11.68 22.39 8.53
C GLN A 22 -10.45 22.90 9.30
N GLU A 23 -10.30 22.55 10.57
CA GLU A 23 -9.10 22.86 11.35
C GLU A 23 -7.82 22.34 10.67
N ALA A 24 -7.87 21.11 10.15
CA ALA A 24 -6.75 20.53 9.42
C ALA A 24 -6.37 21.33 8.17
N LYS A 25 -7.36 21.83 7.42
CA LYS A 25 -7.14 22.71 6.26
C LYS A 25 -6.53 24.05 6.68
N ASP A 26 -7.01 24.63 7.77
CA ASP A 26 -6.55 25.92 8.26
C ASP A 26 -5.09 25.83 8.72
N VAL A 27 -4.69 24.77 9.42
CA VAL A 27 -3.29 24.50 9.79
C VAL A 27 -2.40 24.43 8.53
N ILE A 28 -2.82 23.71 7.50
CA ILE A 28 -2.02 23.60 6.28
C ILE A 28 -2.01 24.91 5.49
N ALA A 29 -3.10 25.66 5.46
CA ALA A 29 -3.14 26.98 4.82
C ALA A 29 -2.17 27.96 5.48
N VAL A 30 -2.05 27.95 6.81
CA VAL A 30 -1.07 28.76 7.55
C VAL A 30 0.35 28.28 7.21
N ALA A 31 0.60 26.97 7.21
CA ALA A 31 1.91 26.42 6.87
C ALA A 31 2.33 26.77 5.43
N ASP A 32 1.40 26.64 4.46
CA ASP A 32 1.63 27.03 3.06
C ASP A 32 1.93 28.53 2.93
N SER A 33 1.20 29.38 3.66
CA SER A 33 1.40 30.83 3.64
C SER A 33 2.78 31.22 4.17
N LEU A 34 3.18 30.69 5.33
CA LEU A 34 4.50 30.96 5.92
C LEU A 34 5.64 30.49 4.99
N ASP A 35 5.52 29.31 4.40
CA ASP A 35 6.53 28.79 3.47
C ASP A 35 6.64 29.61 2.18
N GLN A 36 5.51 30.12 1.65
CA GLN A 36 5.48 30.90 0.40
C GLN A 36 5.86 32.37 0.56
N THR A 37 5.43 33.01 1.64
CA THR A 37 5.58 34.47 1.83
C THR A 37 6.80 34.84 2.64
N GLU A 38 7.11 34.06 3.69
CA GLU A 38 8.15 34.36 4.65
C GLU A 38 9.35 33.40 4.52
N HIS A 39 9.24 32.35 3.73
CA HIS A 39 10.21 31.26 3.64
C HIS A 39 10.52 30.60 4.98
N VAL A 40 9.57 30.70 5.92
CA VAL A 40 9.65 30.13 7.26
C VAL A 40 8.96 28.76 7.27
N ILE A 41 9.61 27.81 7.91
CA ILE A 41 9.03 26.47 8.07
C ILE A 41 8.04 26.53 9.23
N TYR A 42 6.82 26.05 8.97
CA TYR A 42 5.82 25.89 10.02
C TYR A 42 6.27 24.84 11.05
N ASP A 43 6.57 25.25 12.27
CA ASP A 43 7.24 24.45 13.31
C ASP A 43 6.30 23.87 14.38
N ASP A 44 5.01 24.19 14.35
CA ASP A 44 4.02 23.61 15.27
C ASP A 44 3.78 22.12 14.97
N THR A 45 4.67 21.29 15.49
CA THR A 45 4.62 19.83 15.35
C THR A 45 3.39 19.23 16.05
N ALA A 46 2.85 19.90 17.09
CA ALA A 46 1.66 19.44 17.79
C ALA A 46 0.41 19.58 16.89
N ALA A 47 0.24 20.74 16.25
CA ALA A 47 -0.85 21.00 15.30
C ALA A 47 -0.76 20.07 14.08
N LEU A 48 0.45 19.88 13.52
CA LEU A 48 0.67 18.93 12.42
C LEU A 48 0.35 17.49 12.85
N GLY A 49 0.78 17.07 14.03
CA GLY A 49 0.47 15.76 14.60
C GLY A 49 -1.02 15.55 14.83
N GLN A 50 -1.74 16.58 15.29
CA GLN A 50 -3.21 16.56 15.40
C GLN A 50 -3.89 16.41 14.04
N THR A 51 -3.44 17.19 13.06
CA THR A 51 -3.92 17.14 11.67
C THR A 51 -3.77 15.73 11.10
N ILE A 52 -2.59 15.13 11.25
CA ILE A 52 -2.32 13.76 10.78
C ILE A 52 -3.25 12.77 11.49
N ARG A 53 -3.36 12.79 12.82
CA ARG A 53 -4.27 11.89 13.56
C ARG A 53 -5.73 12.03 13.14
N THR A 54 -6.18 13.24 12.84
CA THR A 54 -7.55 13.52 12.42
C THR A 54 -7.84 12.98 11.02
N LEU A 55 -6.88 13.09 10.10
CA LEU A 55 -7.05 12.76 8.69
C LEU A 55 -6.57 11.34 8.33
N ASP A 56 -5.71 10.71 9.14
CA ASP A 56 -5.12 9.40 8.83
C ASP A 56 -6.08 8.23 9.12
N ASN A 57 -7.20 8.25 8.43
CA ASN A 57 -8.23 7.22 8.39
C ASN A 57 -8.70 7.01 6.95
N PRO A 58 -9.44 5.92 6.62
CA PRO A 58 -9.82 5.61 5.24
C PRO A 58 -10.55 6.75 4.51
N MET A 59 -11.43 7.49 5.20
CA MET A 59 -12.17 8.61 4.62
C MET A 59 -11.28 9.83 4.43
N GLY A 60 -10.45 10.19 5.40
CA GLY A 60 -9.50 11.29 5.30
C GLY A 60 -8.46 11.05 4.22
N ARG A 61 -7.92 9.84 4.13
CA ARG A 61 -6.99 9.44 3.05
C ARG A 61 -7.64 9.52 1.66
N LEU A 62 -8.95 9.29 1.55
CA LEU A 62 -9.68 9.36 0.28
C LEU A 62 -10.04 10.80 -0.09
N LEU A 63 -10.60 11.58 0.85
CA LEU A 63 -11.20 12.89 0.60
C LEU A 63 -10.27 14.07 0.91
N MET A 64 -9.23 13.85 1.75
CA MET A 64 -8.31 14.87 2.24
C MET A 64 -6.84 14.50 2.01
N SER A 65 -6.58 13.65 1.01
CA SER A 65 -5.24 13.14 0.69
C SER A 65 -4.22 14.25 0.49
N ASN A 66 -4.60 15.33 -0.18
CA ASN A 66 -3.75 16.48 -0.44
C ASN A 66 -3.34 17.20 0.87
N THR A 67 -4.32 17.50 1.74
CA THR A 67 -4.07 18.13 3.05
C THR A 67 -3.23 17.24 3.95
N LEU A 68 -3.57 15.95 4.02
CA LEU A 68 -2.81 14.96 4.81
C LEU A 68 -1.38 14.78 4.27
N GLY A 69 -1.21 14.75 2.94
CA GLY A 69 0.10 14.67 2.31
C GLY A 69 0.98 15.87 2.65
N LYS A 70 0.44 17.08 2.59
CA LYS A 70 1.15 18.31 3.01
C LYS A 70 1.50 18.30 4.49
N ALA A 71 0.61 17.83 5.38
CA ALA A 71 0.89 17.68 6.81
C ALA A 71 2.08 16.74 7.05
N HIS A 72 2.12 15.61 6.37
CA HIS A 72 3.27 14.71 6.42
C HIS A 72 4.55 15.37 5.87
N TYR A 73 4.48 16.13 4.78
CA TYR A 73 5.64 16.86 4.25
C TYR A 73 6.22 17.84 5.29
N TYR A 74 5.38 18.69 5.91
CA TYR A 74 5.84 19.64 6.92
C TYR A 74 6.36 18.95 8.17
N MET A 75 5.71 17.90 8.65
CA MET A 75 6.19 17.09 9.77
C MET A 75 7.57 16.48 9.46
N GLY A 76 7.74 15.92 8.26
CA GLY A 76 9.02 15.39 7.80
C GLY A 76 10.12 16.44 7.77
N ARG A 77 9.82 17.67 7.35
CA ARG A 77 10.78 18.79 7.40
C ARG A 77 11.22 19.14 8.82
N ASN A 78 10.28 19.26 9.75
CA ASN A 78 10.58 19.56 11.15
C ASN A 78 11.45 18.46 11.79
N LEU A 79 11.11 17.20 11.55
CA LEU A 79 11.89 16.07 12.02
C LEU A 79 13.31 16.06 11.42
N SER A 80 13.44 16.41 10.13
CA SER A 80 14.77 16.52 9.49
C SER A 80 15.62 17.61 10.12
N LEU A 81 15.04 18.77 10.44
CA LEU A 81 15.73 19.86 11.11
C LEU A 81 16.15 19.50 12.55
N SER A 82 15.38 18.69 13.23
CA SER A 82 15.65 18.16 14.56
C SER A 82 16.54 16.90 14.55
N ASN A 83 17.14 16.55 13.42
CA ASN A 83 17.99 15.39 13.21
C ASN A 83 17.29 14.01 13.40
N HIS A 84 15.96 13.96 13.37
CA HIS A 84 15.17 12.72 13.40
C HIS A 84 14.95 12.18 11.97
N ILE A 85 16.05 11.90 11.28
CA ILE A 85 16.03 11.64 9.81
C ILE A 85 15.26 10.38 9.44
N ALA A 86 15.32 9.33 10.26
CA ALA A 86 14.59 8.09 9.99
C ALA A 86 13.06 8.27 10.07
N GLU A 87 12.59 9.05 11.03
CA GLU A 87 11.17 9.38 11.18
C GLU A 87 10.72 10.33 10.06
N ALA A 88 11.57 11.31 9.71
CA ALA A 88 11.33 12.20 8.58
C ALA A 88 11.12 11.42 7.27
N ALA A 89 11.93 10.39 7.02
CA ALA A 89 11.78 9.52 5.85
C ALA A 89 10.42 8.81 5.81
N GLU A 90 9.89 8.35 6.94
CA GLU A 90 8.54 7.75 7.01
C GLU A 90 7.44 8.75 6.64
N HIS A 91 7.56 9.98 7.11
CA HIS A 91 6.62 11.04 6.78
C HIS A 91 6.70 11.41 5.29
N TYR A 92 7.89 11.51 4.70
CA TYR A 92 8.04 11.75 3.25
C TYR A 92 7.48 10.59 2.41
N ILE A 93 7.70 9.33 2.81
CA ILE A 93 7.10 8.16 2.18
C ILE A 93 5.57 8.22 2.27
N SER A 94 5.03 8.62 3.42
CA SER A 94 3.58 8.76 3.61
C SER A 94 3.00 9.85 2.71
N ALA A 95 3.69 10.99 2.60
CA ALA A 95 3.31 12.09 1.72
C ALA A 95 3.30 11.67 0.23
N ASP A 96 4.34 10.94 -0.22
CA ASP A 96 4.43 10.47 -1.61
C ASP A 96 3.35 9.43 -1.94
N ARG A 97 3.02 8.53 -1.00
CA ARG A 97 1.92 7.56 -1.14
C ARG A 97 0.55 8.21 -1.27
N LEU A 98 0.33 9.35 -0.65
CA LEU A 98 -0.94 10.08 -0.70
C LEU A 98 -1.15 10.82 -2.01
N LYS A 99 -0.12 10.91 -2.88
CA LYS A 99 -0.18 11.54 -4.20
C LYS A 99 -0.76 12.95 -4.14
N ILE A 100 -0.01 13.85 -3.48
CA ILE A 100 -0.37 15.27 -3.40
C ILE A 100 -0.64 15.83 -4.80
N ASP A 101 -1.78 16.52 -5.00
CA ASP A 101 -2.17 17.04 -6.31
C ASP A 101 -1.22 18.14 -6.81
N ASP A 102 -0.73 18.97 -5.88
CA ASP A 102 0.19 20.06 -6.18
C ASP A 102 1.58 19.53 -6.58
N PRO A 103 2.03 19.75 -7.82
CA PRO A 103 3.30 19.24 -8.31
C PRO A 103 4.52 19.84 -7.60
N ILE A 104 4.41 21.08 -7.06
CA ILE A 104 5.49 21.67 -6.26
C ILE A 104 5.75 20.84 -5.00
N TYR A 105 4.71 20.42 -4.30
CA TYR A 105 4.88 19.60 -3.10
C TYR A 105 5.35 18.18 -3.43
N ARG A 106 4.89 17.59 -4.54
CA ARG A 106 5.44 16.31 -5.02
C ARG A 106 6.94 16.41 -5.30
N GLY A 107 7.34 17.50 -5.96
CA GLY A 107 8.75 17.79 -6.24
C GLY A 107 9.57 17.95 -4.96
N ARG A 108 9.07 18.71 -3.99
CA ARG A 108 9.74 18.93 -2.70
C ARG A 108 9.90 17.63 -1.89
N VAL A 109 8.84 16.80 -1.79
CA VAL A 109 8.89 15.50 -1.10
C VAL A 109 9.96 14.61 -1.70
N ASN A 110 9.98 14.48 -3.03
CA ASN A 110 10.97 13.67 -3.72
C ASN A 110 12.40 14.27 -3.58
N SER A 111 12.55 15.59 -3.56
CA SER A 111 13.82 16.25 -3.31
C SER A 111 14.36 15.93 -1.91
N CYS A 112 13.52 15.92 -0.88
CA CYS A 112 13.89 15.56 0.48
C CYS A 112 14.33 14.07 0.59
N MET A 113 13.61 13.17 -0.07
CA MET A 113 13.99 11.75 -0.12
C MET A 113 15.31 11.55 -0.87
N GLY A 114 15.51 12.27 -1.98
CA GLY A 114 16.77 12.27 -2.72
C GLY A 114 17.94 12.77 -1.88
N TYR A 115 17.73 13.83 -1.09
CA TYR A 115 18.74 14.35 -0.17
C TYR A 115 19.15 13.32 0.88
N ILE A 116 18.20 12.62 1.51
CA ILE A 116 18.50 11.57 2.49
C ILE A 116 19.37 10.47 1.87
N CYS A 117 19.03 10.03 0.66
CA CYS A 117 19.83 9.01 -0.05
C CYS A 117 21.24 9.51 -0.38
N ALA A 118 21.35 10.78 -0.76
CA ALA A 118 22.63 11.42 -1.09
C ALA A 118 23.55 11.56 0.12
N GLN A 119 22.99 11.82 1.31
CA GLN A 119 23.78 11.88 2.56
C GLN A 119 24.31 10.50 3.00
N ASN A 120 23.74 9.42 2.49
CA ASN A 120 24.20 8.05 2.71
C ASN A 120 25.02 7.53 1.51
N ASP A 121 25.63 8.40 0.73
CA ASP A 121 26.47 8.11 -0.44
C ASP A 121 25.83 7.20 -1.49
N ASN A 122 24.49 7.07 -1.48
CA ASN A 122 23.76 6.31 -2.50
C ASN A 122 23.25 7.23 -3.62
N ASP A 123 24.20 7.69 -4.45
CA ASP A 123 23.91 8.59 -5.56
C ASP A 123 22.95 7.98 -6.59
N SER A 124 22.97 6.68 -6.80
CA SER A 124 22.04 6.00 -7.72
C SER A 124 20.60 6.08 -7.23
N LEU A 125 20.36 5.83 -5.94
CA LEU A 125 19.02 5.94 -5.35
C LEU A 125 18.58 7.40 -5.26
N ALA A 126 19.49 8.30 -4.89
CA ALA A 126 19.25 9.74 -4.86
C ALA A 126 18.82 10.27 -6.24
N LEU A 127 19.47 9.80 -7.31
CA LEU A 127 19.15 10.16 -8.68
C LEU A 127 17.69 9.84 -9.03
N ILE A 128 17.19 8.67 -8.66
CA ILE A 128 15.79 8.27 -8.91
C ILE A 128 14.81 9.28 -8.30
N PHE A 129 15.04 9.68 -7.05
CA PHE A 129 14.17 10.63 -6.39
C PHE A 129 14.32 12.05 -6.95
N TYR A 130 15.53 12.47 -7.27
CA TYR A 130 15.74 13.80 -7.88
C TYR A 130 15.16 13.89 -9.30
N GLU A 131 15.17 12.81 -10.09
CA GLU A 131 14.47 12.77 -11.39
C GLU A 131 12.95 12.86 -11.22
N ARG A 132 12.37 12.18 -10.22
CA ARG A 132 10.95 12.35 -9.89
C ARG A 132 10.62 13.76 -9.45
N SER A 133 11.50 14.36 -8.65
CA SER A 133 11.41 15.77 -8.23
C SER A 133 11.42 16.71 -9.43
N ASN A 134 12.37 16.50 -10.35
CA ASN A 134 12.52 17.33 -11.56
C ASN A 134 11.26 17.26 -12.44
N ASN A 135 10.74 16.05 -12.68
CA ASN A 135 9.53 15.88 -13.49
C ASN A 135 8.32 16.59 -12.86
N ALA A 136 8.20 16.54 -11.52
CA ALA A 136 7.12 17.22 -10.82
C ALA A 136 7.27 18.77 -10.88
N PHE A 137 8.48 19.28 -10.78
CA PHE A 137 8.73 20.72 -10.93
C PHE A 137 8.55 21.20 -12.38
N GLU A 138 8.90 20.38 -13.36
CA GLU A 138 8.59 20.66 -14.77
C GLU A 138 7.07 20.75 -14.99
N GLU A 139 6.31 19.78 -14.47
CA GLU A 139 4.84 19.78 -14.50
C GLU A 139 4.24 21.04 -13.83
N SER A 140 4.89 21.54 -12.79
CA SER A 140 4.40 22.74 -12.08
C SER A 140 4.50 24.03 -12.89
N GLY A 141 5.32 24.07 -13.92
CA GLY A 141 5.65 25.27 -14.70
C GLY A 141 6.43 26.32 -13.90
N ASN A 142 6.90 26.01 -12.70
CA ASN A 142 7.68 26.95 -11.89
C ASN A 142 9.16 26.87 -12.27
N GLU A 143 9.64 27.88 -13.03
CA GLU A 143 11.01 27.93 -13.55
C GLU A 143 12.07 27.87 -12.45
N TRP A 144 11.84 28.50 -11.31
CA TRP A 144 12.82 28.51 -10.22
C TRP A 144 13.04 27.11 -9.63
N TYR A 145 11.97 26.40 -9.30
CA TYR A 145 12.08 25.03 -8.78
C TYR A 145 12.63 24.06 -9.83
N TYR A 146 12.19 24.22 -11.09
CA TYR A 146 12.65 23.36 -12.17
C TYR A 146 14.16 23.54 -12.41
N ALA A 147 14.64 24.77 -12.53
CA ALA A 147 16.06 25.04 -12.71
C ALA A 147 16.92 24.52 -11.55
N GLN A 148 16.49 24.73 -10.31
CA GLN A 148 17.18 24.18 -9.13
C GLN A 148 17.21 22.66 -9.14
N SER A 149 16.14 22.01 -9.59
CA SER A 149 16.08 20.55 -9.68
C SER A 149 17.00 20.00 -10.77
N LEU A 150 17.16 20.69 -11.89
CA LEU A 150 18.14 20.35 -12.93
C LEU A 150 19.55 20.24 -12.35
N LEU A 151 19.96 21.19 -11.50
CA LEU A 151 21.26 21.14 -10.84
C LEU A 151 21.40 19.94 -9.89
N ASN A 152 20.33 19.60 -9.14
CA ASN A 152 20.32 18.42 -8.28
C ASN A 152 20.48 17.13 -9.08
N VAL A 153 19.73 16.98 -10.18
CA VAL A 153 19.85 15.83 -11.09
C VAL A 153 21.24 15.78 -11.72
N SER A 154 21.74 16.94 -12.22
CA SER A 154 23.09 17.04 -12.83
C SER A 154 24.16 16.55 -11.85
N LEU A 155 24.12 17.03 -10.61
CA LEU A 155 25.08 16.67 -9.56
C LEU A 155 25.10 15.15 -9.31
N ARG A 156 23.93 14.51 -9.21
CA ARG A 156 23.87 13.05 -9.01
C ARG A 156 24.25 12.28 -10.27
N THR A 157 23.90 12.77 -11.45
CA THR A 157 24.28 12.20 -12.74
C THR A 157 25.81 12.22 -12.93
N ILE A 158 26.48 13.30 -12.48
CA ILE A 158 27.95 13.40 -12.45
C ILE A 158 28.52 12.32 -11.50
N LYS A 159 27.97 12.20 -10.29
CA LYS A 159 28.42 11.24 -9.28
C LYS A 159 28.29 9.79 -9.72
N VAL A 160 27.25 9.45 -10.48
CA VAL A 160 27.09 8.11 -11.09
C VAL A 160 27.82 7.98 -12.43
N ARG A 161 28.67 8.95 -12.79
CA ARG A 161 29.54 9.01 -13.99
C ARG A 161 28.79 8.96 -15.35
N GLN A 162 27.56 9.42 -15.40
CA GLN A 162 26.78 9.57 -16.64
C GLN A 162 27.09 10.96 -17.30
N PHE A 163 28.34 11.21 -17.69
CA PHE A 163 28.83 12.53 -18.10
C PHE A 163 28.09 13.13 -19.29
N ASN A 164 27.70 12.34 -20.31
CA ASN A 164 26.97 12.84 -21.46
C ASN A 164 25.57 13.38 -21.05
N LYS A 165 24.89 12.68 -20.15
CA LYS A 165 23.59 13.14 -19.61
C LYS A 165 23.78 14.40 -18.74
N ALA A 166 24.82 14.40 -17.90
CA ALA A 166 25.14 15.56 -17.07
C ALA A 166 25.44 16.81 -17.92
N ASP A 167 26.19 16.68 -19.00
CA ASP A 167 26.48 17.77 -19.92
C ASP A 167 25.20 18.37 -20.53
N SER A 168 24.30 17.54 -21.05
CA SER A 168 23.00 17.99 -21.58
C SER A 168 22.16 18.71 -20.53
N LEU A 169 22.14 18.23 -19.29
CA LEU A 169 21.42 18.87 -18.19
C LEU A 169 22.05 20.20 -17.77
N LEU A 170 23.38 20.29 -17.76
CA LEU A 170 24.12 21.54 -17.47
C LEU A 170 23.92 22.57 -18.54
N GLN A 171 23.90 22.18 -19.82
CA GLN A 171 23.59 23.09 -20.95
C GLN A 171 22.15 23.63 -20.80
N LEU A 172 21.19 22.79 -20.44
CA LEU A 172 19.83 23.25 -20.17
C LEU A 172 19.79 24.19 -18.96
N ALA A 173 20.46 23.83 -17.86
CA ALA A 173 20.53 24.63 -16.64
C ALA A 173 21.16 26.01 -16.90
N GLN A 174 22.13 26.12 -17.81
CA GLN A 174 22.78 27.36 -18.19
C GLN A 174 21.81 28.38 -18.79
N SER A 175 20.73 27.93 -19.44
CA SER A 175 19.73 28.84 -20.05
C SER A 175 18.95 29.63 -19.00
N TYR A 176 18.93 29.20 -17.73
CA TYR A 176 18.25 29.87 -16.63
C TYR A 176 19.21 30.86 -15.94
N GLN A 177 18.90 32.15 -16.05
CA GLN A 177 19.64 33.21 -15.37
C GLN A 177 18.88 33.71 -14.16
N LEU A 178 18.84 32.86 -13.11
CA LEU A 178 18.15 33.17 -11.87
C LEU A 178 19.04 34.04 -10.95
N ASP A 179 18.84 33.90 -9.64
CA ASP A 179 19.55 34.65 -8.63
C ASP A 179 21.05 34.27 -8.50
N SER A 180 21.78 35.03 -7.70
CA SER A 180 23.19 34.81 -7.40
C SER A 180 23.47 33.43 -6.80
N ALA A 181 22.56 32.92 -5.96
CA ALA A 181 22.69 31.60 -5.36
C ALA A 181 22.57 30.47 -6.39
N TYR A 182 21.68 30.62 -7.36
CA TYR A 182 21.59 29.69 -8.49
C TYR A 182 22.88 29.69 -9.34
N GLN A 183 23.38 30.86 -9.67
CA GLN A 183 24.61 30.96 -10.43
C GLN A 183 25.80 30.33 -9.70
N ALA A 184 25.92 30.56 -8.40
CA ALA A 184 26.92 29.90 -7.57
C ALA A 184 26.81 28.36 -7.66
N ARG A 185 25.62 27.82 -7.46
CA ARG A 185 25.36 26.37 -7.54
C ARG A 185 25.60 25.77 -8.92
N TYR A 186 25.27 26.54 -9.97
CA TYR A 186 25.55 26.13 -11.35
C TYR A 186 27.06 25.96 -11.54
N TYR A 187 27.86 26.95 -11.16
CA TYR A 187 29.31 26.86 -11.29
C TYR A 187 29.95 25.82 -10.39
N GLU A 188 29.43 25.60 -9.20
CA GLU A 188 29.83 24.49 -8.32
C GLU A 188 29.56 23.14 -8.97
N THR A 189 28.40 22.96 -9.60
CA THR A 189 28.04 21.70 -10.28
C THR A 189 28.92 21.49 -11.51
N LEU A 190 29.21 22.56 -12.25
CA LEU A 190 30.13 22.53 -13.38
C LEU A 190 31.58 22.24 -12.94
N GLY A 191 32.02 22.84 -11.83
CA GLY A 191 33.31 22.52 -11.20
C GLY A 191 33.40 21.04 -10.82
N LEU A 192 32.32 20.48 -10.24
CA LEU A 192 32.26 19.06 -9.92
C LEU A 192 32.31 18.17 -11.17
N TYR A 193 31.66 18.57 -12.26
CA TYR A 193 31.70 17.87 -13.54
C TYR A 193 33.13 17.69 -14.05
N PHE A 194 33.93 18.76 -14.04
CA PHE A 194 35.34 18.70 -14.41
C PHE A 194 36.20 17.97 -13.38
N TYR A 195 35.91 18.12 -12.09
CA TYR A 195 36.61 17.42 -11.01
C TYR A 195 36.49 15.89 -11.15
N GLU A 196 35.28 15.36 -11.38
CA GLU A 196 35.07 13.91 -11.52
C GLU A 196 35.68 13.34 -12.83
N GLN A 197 36.00 14.21 -13.80
CA GLN A 197 36.77 13.88 -14.98
C GLN A 197 38.28 14.10 -14.81
N GLN A 198 38.75 14.44 -13.59
CA GLN A 198 40.13 14.74 -13.25
C GLN A 198 40.73 15.95 -14.01
N GLN A 199 39.89 16.83 -14.56
CA GLN A 199 40.30 18.09 -15.22
C GLN A 199 40.39 19.20 -14.17
N TYR A 200 41.42 19.09 -13.29
CA TYR A 200 41.53 19.89 -12.09
C TYR A 200 41.68 21.40 -12.35
N ASP A 201 42.39 21.80 -13.43
CA ASP A 201 42.54 23.20 -13.76
C ASP A 201 41.18 23.84 -14.10
N SER A 202 40.38 23.18 -14.93
CA SER A 202 39.04 23.63 -15.25
C SER A 202 38.12 23.64 -14.02
N ALA A 203 38.21 22.60 -13.18
CA ALA A 203 37.43 22.51 -11.94
C ALA A 203 37.74 23.70 -11.00
N LEU A 204 39.03 24.05 -10.80
CA LEU A 204 39.46 25.22 -10.02
C LEU A 204 38.87 26.52 -10.54
N VAL A 205 38.85 26.72 -11.86
CA VAL A 205 38.26 27.92 -12.49
C VAL A 205 36.78 28.01 -12.12
N TYR A 206 36.02 26.94 -12.27
CA TYR A 206 34.58 26.98 -12.04
C TYR A 206 34.22 27.06 -10.56
N PHE A 207 34.93 26.39 -9.66
CA PHE A 207 34.72 26.55 -8.21
C PHE A 207 35.01 27.97 -7.76
N ASN A 208 36.08 28.62 -8.29
CA ASN A 208 36.37 30.01 -7.98
C ASN A 208 35.31 30.96 -8.57
N GLN A 209 34.75 30.67 -9.75
CA GLN A 209 33.61 31.42 -10.27
C GLN A 209 32.40 31.30 -9.36
N GLY A 210 32.06 30.08 -8.86
CA GLY A 210 30.97 29.86 -7.92
C GLY A 210 31.14 30.66 -6.63
N LEU A 211 32.38 30.73 -6.09
CA LEU A 211 32.70 31.51 -4.89
C LEU A 211 32.38 33.00 -5.03
N ASN A 212 32.51 33.59 -6.23
CA ASN A 212 32.22 34.99 -6.45
C ASN A 212 30.73 35.34 -6.40
N PHE A 213 29.85 34.35 -6.58
CA PHE A 213 28.40 34.54 -6.52
C PHE A 213 27.84 34.31 -5.11
N TRP A 214 28.52 33.60 -4.22
CA TRP A 214 28.09 33.40 -2.86
C TRP A 214 28.25 34.66 -2.01
N GLN A 215 27.16 35.15 -1.47
CA GLN A 215 27.16 36.29 -0.55
C GLN A 215 27.50 35.88 0.90
N SER A 216 27.08 34.67 1.31
CA SER A 216 27.33 34.15 2.65
C SER A 216 28.53 33.21 2.67
N GLU A 217 29.41 33.40 3.64
CA GLU A 217 30.57 32.52 3.87
C GLU A 217 30.16 31.04 4.09
N LYS A 218 29.06 30.83 4.78
CA LYS A 218 28.52 29.45 5.03
C LYS A 218 28.21 28.69 3.73
N ASN A 219 27.88 29.37 2.66
CA ASN A 219 27.57 28.73 1.38
C ASN A 219 28.82 28.39 0.56
N LYS A 220 30.00 28.94 0.92
CA LYS A 220 31.27 28.73 0.23
C LYS A 220 31.98 27.42 0.60
N TYR A 221 31.56 26.77 1.70
CA TYR A 221 32.26 25.59 2.22
C TYR A 221 32.38 24.45 1.20
N PHE A 222 31.38 24.22 0.38
CA PHE A 222 31.45 23.16 -0.63
C PHE A 222 32.55 23.43 -1.66
N SER A 223 32.61 24.64 -2.22
CA SER A 223 33.64 25.02 -3.17
C SER A 223 35.02 24.97 -2.54
N TRP A 224 35.21 25.49 -1.32
CA TRP A 224 36.49 25.42 -0.62
C TRP A 224 36.91 23.98 -0.33
N LEU A 225 35.99 23.12 0.08
CA LEU A 225 36.28 21.70 0.26
C LEU A 225 36.76 21.06 -1.04
N LYS A 226 36.15 21.40 -2.17
CA LYS A 226 36.57 20.86 -3.47
C LYS A 226 37.91 21.41 -3.92
N ILE A 227 38.15 22.69 -3.73
CA ILE A 227 39.43 23.32 -4.04
C ILE A 227 40.57 22.68 -3.21
N LEU A 228 40.37 22.51 -1.89
CA LEU A 228 41.41 21.86 -1.05
C LEU A 228 41.62 20.39 -1.46
N GLN A 229 40.56 19.65 -1.84
CA GLN A 229 40.70 18.28 -2.35
C GLN A 229 41.49 18.25 -3.67
N ILE A 230 41.29 19.21 -4.57
CA ILE A 230 42.06 19.34 -5.82
C ILE A 230 43.56 19.57 -5.50
N TYR A 231 43.88 20.57 -4.65
CA TYR A 231 45.27 20.82 -4.28
C TYR A 231 45.95 19.61 -3.66
N TYR A 232 45.22 18.83 -2.86
CA TYR A 232 45.73 17.57 -2.33
C TYR A 232 46.01 16.55 -3.44
N GLN A 233 45.07 16.37 -4.40
CA GLN A 233 45.21 15.42 -5.51
C GLN A 233 46.40 15.77 -6.45
N ILE A 234 46.67 17.06 -6.66
CA ILE A 234 47.80 17.52 -7.47
C ILE A 234 49.09 17.64 -6.63
N ASN A 235 49.11 17.10 -5.40
CA ASN A 235 50.25 17.10 -4.48
C ASN A 235 50.73 18.50 -4.05
N GLN A 236 49.84 19.51 -4.02
CA GLN A 236 50.11 20.87 -3.56
C GLN A 236 49.49 21.10 -2.17
N ILE A 237 49.84 20.27 -1.18
CA ILE A 237 49.22 20.28 0.15
C ILE A 237 49.33 21.68 0.81
N GLY A 238 50.44 22.35 0.66
CA GLY A 238 50.62 23.70 1.21
C GLY A 238 49.59 24.72 0.72
N SER A 239 49.13 24.59 -0.53
CA SER A 239 48.06 25.43 -1.09
C SER A 239 46.66 25.08 -0.57
N ALA A 240 46.46 23.87 -0.04
CA ALA A 240 45.20 23.42 0.56
C ALA A 240 45.03 23.90 2.01
N VAL A 241 46.15 24.15 2.74
CA VAL A 241 46.16 24.45 4.18
C VAL A 241 45.28 25.67 4.55
N PRO A 242 45.35 26.84 3.85
CA PRO A 242 44.53 28.00 4.22
C PRO A 242 43.06 27.72 4.14
N TYR A 243 42.57 26.93 3.16
CA TYR A 243 41.17 26.52 3.02
C TYR A 243 40.77 25.58 4.16
N ALA A 244 41.66 24.64 4.53
CA ALA A 244 41.39 23.70 5.59
C ALA A 244 41.31 24.41 6.96
N GLU A 245 42.23 25.29 7.29
CA GLU A 245 42.22 26.10 8.52
C GLU A 245 40.94 26.95 8.61
N TRP A 246 40.55 27.55 7.50
CA TRP A 246 39.35 28.35 7.47
C TRP A 246 38.08 27.50 7.69
N ILE A 247 37.97 26.31 7.07
CA ILE A 247 36.86 25.40 7.26
C ILE A 247 36.74 24.98 8.72
N VAL A 248 37.82 24.52 9.35
CA VAL A 248 37.76 24.04 10.74
C VAL A 248 37.48 25.15 11.76
N ALA A 249 37.84 26.41 11.44
CA ALA A 249 37.59 27.55 12.29
C ALA A 249 36.13 28.06 12.22
N ASN A 250 35.40 27.85 11.10
CA ASN A 250 34.16 28.52 10.83
C ASN A 250 32.99 27.57 10.50
N SER A 251 33.25 26.29 10.12
CA SER A 251 32.20 25.36 9.76
C SER A 251 31.73 24.54 10.98
N GLU A 252 30.41 24.45 11.12
CA GLU A 252 29.76 23.54 12.06
C GLU A 252 29.45 22.16 11.45
N ASN A 253 29.71 22.00 10.14
CA ASN A 253 29.40 20.73 9.44
C ASN A 253 30.54 19.70 9.68
N PRO A 254 30.25 18.59 10.37
CA PRO A 254 31.28 17.60 10.71
C PRO A 254 31.95 16.99 9.49
N ASN A 255 31.25 16.80 8.37
CA ASN A 255 31.84 16.28 7.14
C ASN A 255 32.92 17.21 6.57
N TYR A 256 32.64 18.51 6.54
CA TYR A 256 33.62 19.50 6.05
C TYR A 256 34.82 19.56 6.98
N CYS A 257 34.59 19.61 8.28
CA CYS A 257 35.66 19.65 9.27
C CYS A 257 36.53 18.39 9.24
N SER A 258 35.94 17.18 9.16
CA SER A 258 36.73 15.93 9.08
C SER A 258 37.67 15.87 7.87
N ASN A 259 37.14 16.33 6.69
CA ASN A 259 37.96 16.41 5.48
C ASN A 259 39.07 17.46 5.60
N ALA A 260 38.77 18.62 6.18
CA ALA A 260 39.77 19.68 6.40
C ALA A 260 40.86 19.25 7.37
N TYR A 261 40.50 18.64 8.50
CA TYR A 261 41.49 18.05 9.43
C TYR A 261 42.35 16.98 8.77
N TYR A 262 41.80 16.19 7.86
CA TYR A 262 42.61 15.22 7.11
C TYR A 262 43.74 15.90 6.37
N ILE A 263 43.51 17.02 5.71
CA ILE A 263 44.54 17.78 4.98
C ILE A 263 45.56 18.40 5.95
N LEU A 264 45.08 18.95 7.08
CA LEU A 264 45.97 19.51 8.11
C LEU A 264 46.87 18.43 8.73
N ILE A 265 46.37 17.22 8.93
CA ILE A 265 47.13 16.06 9.38
C ILE A 265 48.21 15.68 8.38
N GLU A 266 47.86 15.60 7.07
CA GLU A 266 48.81 15.27 6.02
C GLU A 266 49.92 16.35 5.88
N ASN A 267 49.56 17.62 6.02
CA ASN A 267 50.53 18.72 6.07
C ASN A 267 51.45 18.65 7.30
N ALA A 268 50.89 18.37 8.49
CA ALA A 268 51.68 18.21 9.70
C ALA A 268 52.68 17.03 9.61
N LYS A 269 52.28 15.92 8.98
CA LYS A 269 53.14 14.78 8.67
C LYS A 269 54.26 15.18 7.72
N ALA A 270 53.96 15.85 6.63
CA ALA A 270 54.94 16.29 5.63
C ALA A 270 56.00 17.24 6.22
N ASN A 271 55.61 18.03 7.21
CA ASN A 271 56.49 18.99 7.90
C ASN A 271 57.12 18.42 9.20
N ASN A 272 56.90 17.14 9.50
CA ASN A 272 57.37 16.47 10.75
C ASN A 272 56.95 17.20 12.04
N ASN A 273 55.80 17.88 12.03
CA ASN A 273 55.28 18.57 13.21
C ASN A 273 54.41 17.62 14.06
N VAL A 274 55.04 17.00 15.04
CA VAL A 274 54.41 15.98 15.90
C VAL A 274 53.30 16.58 16.77
N GLU A 275 53.44 17.82 17.24
CA GLU A 275 52.45 18.49 18.09
C GLU A 275 51.16 18.79 17.36
N LEU A 276 51.24 19.41 16.18
CA LEU A 276 50.11 19.67 15.33
C LEU A 276 49.45 18.36 14.84
N LEU A 277 50.27 17.35 14.50
CA LEU A 277 49.77 16.05 14.11
C LEU A 277 48.90 15.43 15.21
N ALA A 278 49.35 15.43 16.46
CA ALA A 278 48.61 14.89 17.59
C ALA A 278 47.29 15.67 17.82
N THR A 279 47.38 17.01 17.81
CA THR A 279 46.23 17.90 18.01
C THR A 279 45.16 17.69 16.96
N TYR A 280 45.49 17.75 15.68
CA TYR A 280 44.52 17.60 14.58
C TYR A 280 43.96 16.16 14.51
N SER A 281 44.76 15.15 14.85
CA SER A 281 44.28 13.78 14.88
C SER A 281 43.19 13.57 15.96
N HIS A 282 43.39 14.13 17.14
CA HIS A 282 42.41 14.08 18.23
C HIS A 282 41.12 14.81 17.86
N GLN A 283 41.25 16.03 17.34
CA GLN A 283 40.06 16.82 16.90
C GLN A 283 39.26 16.12 15.81
N ARG A 284 39.98 15.48 14.87
CA ARG A 284 39.32 14.70 13.81
C ARG A 284 38.59 13.47 14.36
N GLU A 285 39.18 12.79 15.35
CA GLU A 285 38.55 11.62 15.97
C GLU A 285 37.22 11.98 16.65
N ASP A 286 37.20 13.11 17.39
CA ASP A 286 35.97 13.58 18.03
C ASP A 286 34.85 13.90 16.99
N ILE A 287 35.22 14.52 15.89
CA ILE A 287 34.29 14.81 14.79
C ILE A 287 33.82 13.52 14.13
N ASN A 288 34.69 12.55 13.92
CA ASN A 288 34.31 11.28 13.30
C ASN A 288 33.31 10.50 14.16
N ARG A 289 33.38 10.57 15.49
CA ARG A 289 32.34 9.99 16.37
C ARG A 289 30.96 10.65 16.15
N LEU A 290 30.90 11.96 15.94
CA LEU A 290 29.68 12.65 15.62
C LEU A 290 29.13 12.23 14.23
N LEU A 291 30.01 12.04 13.26
CA LEU A 291 29.67 11.56 11.92
C LEU A 291 29.11 10.14 11.95
N GLU A 292 29.70 9.25 12.76
CA GLU A 292 29.18 7.88 12.90
C GLU A 292 27.72 7.88 13.40
N GLN A 293 27.41 8.69 14.42
CA GLN A 293 26.05 8.83 14.94
C GLN A 293 25.08 9.38 13.89
N GLN A 294 25.49 10.39 13.12
CA GLN A 294 24.69 10.92 12.02
C GLN A 294 24.46 9.88 10.91
N ASN A 295 25.49 9.16 10.53
CA ASN A 295 25.45 8.16 9.48
C ASN A 295 24.49 7.00 9.83
N GLU A 296 24.39 6.61 11.10
CA GLU A 296 23.43 5.61 11.54
C GLU A 296 21.99 6.06 11.27
N CYS A 297 21.65 7.33 11.58
CA CYS A 297 20.34 7.90 11.32
C CYS A 297 20.01 7.94 9.81
N TYR A 298 20.97 8.38 9.00
CA TYR A 298 20.82 8.39 7.54
C TYR A 298 20.74 6.98 6.95
N SER A 299 21.51 6.04 7.46
CA SER A 299 21.49 4.64 7.02
C SER A 299 20.13 3.99 7.25
N LEU A 300 19.51 4.20 8.41
CA LEU A 300 18.17 3.70 8.71
C LEU A 300 17.12 4.35 7.80
N ALA A 301 17.18 5.66 7.61
CA ALA A 301 16.30 6.40 6.71
C ALA A 301 16.43 5.90 5.27
N HIS A 302 17.67 5.72 4.79
CA HIS A 302 17.97 5.18 3.48
C HIS A 302 17.40 3.77 3.28
N GLN A 303 17.54 2.88 4.25
CA GLN A 303 16.96 1.54 4.20
C GLN A 303 15.43 1.58 4.05
N ARG A 304 14.75 2.49 4.74
CA ARG A 304 13.30 2.71 4.60
C ARG A 304 12.94 3.16 3.19
N LEU A 305 13.69 4.11 2.61
CA LEU A 305 13.47 4.60 1.25
C LEU A 305 13.74 3.53 0.19
N GLN A 306 14.77 2.71 0.38
CA GLN A 306 15.07 1.57 -0.51
C GLN A 306 13.95 0.52 -0.45
N THR A 307 13.47 0.19 0.73
CA THR A 307 12.33 -0.71 0.94
C THR A 307 11.06 -0.13 0.30
N TYR A 308 10.85 1.17 0.41
CA TYR A 308 9.72 1.86 -0.22
C TYR A 308 9.76 1.75 -1.74
N LEU A 309 10.91 1.95 -2.38
CA LEU A 309 11.03 1.83 -3.85
C LEU A 309 10.86 0.39 -4.34
N SER A 310 11.35 -0.59 -3.59
CA SER A 310 11.16 -2.01 -3.93
C SER A 310 9.72 -2.47 -3.75
N ASN A 311 8.96 -1.85 -2.83
CA ASN A 311 7.55 -2.16 -2.56
C ASN A 311 6.72 -0.89 -2.31
N PRO A 312 6.50 -0.07 -3.34
CA PRO A 312 5.81 1.24 -3.19
C PRO A 312 4.34 1.08 -2.77
N HIS A 313 3.75 -0.09 -2.99
CA HIS A 313 2.35 -0.38 -2.70
C HIS A 313 2.18 -1.69 -1.94
N PRO A 314 2.64 -1.81 -0.67
CA PRO A 314 2.59 -3.06 0.09
C PRO A 314 1.16 -3.61 0.25
N TRP A 315 0.15 -2.72 0.27
CA TRP A 315 -1.26 -3.08 0.41
C TRP A 315 -1.99 -3.29 -0.92
N ARG A 316 -1.34 -3.10 -2.08
CA ARG A 316 -1.99 -3.23 -3.40
C ARG A 316 -2.59 -4.61 -3.59
N TRP A 317 -1.86 -5.66 -3.25
CA TRP A 317 -2.36 -7.03 -3.35
C TRP A 317 -3.48 -7.32 -2.36
N VAL A 318 -3.43 -6.75 -1.15
CA VAL A 318 -4.51 -6.86 -0.15
C VAL A 318 -5.78 -6.20 -0.67
N TRP A 319 -5.70 -5.01 -1.26
CA TRP A 319 -6.87 -4.35 -1.85
C TRP A 319 -7.41 -5.08 -3.08
N ILE A 320 -6.54 -5.62 -3.93
CA ILE A 320 -6.95 -6.46 -5.07
C ILE A 320 -7.68 -7.70 -4.58
N THR A 321 -7.15 -8.42 -3.60
CA THR A 321 -7.80 -9.62 -3.04
C THR A 321 -9.11 -9.30 -2.33
N LEU A 322 -9.18 -8.22 -1.54
CA LEU A 322 -10.41 -7.77 -0.91
C LEU A 322 -11.48 -7.37 -1.94
N SER A 323 -11.11 -6.63 -2.98
CA SER A 323 -12.05 -6.26 -4.04
C SER A 323 -12.56 -7.48 -4.80
N LEU A 324 -11.70 -8.47 -5.04
CA LEU A 324 -12.10 -9.74 -5.67
C LEU A 324 -13.08 -10.52 -4.79
N ILE A 325 -12.83 -10.58 -3.48
CA ILE A 325 -13.74 -11.20 -2.51
C ILE A 325 -15.10 -10.49 -2.51
N VAL A 326 -15.12 -9.16 -2.50
CA VAL A 326 -16.37 -8.38 -2.55
C VAL A 326 -17.15 -8.69 -3.84
N VAL A 327 -16.47 -8.72 -4.99
CA VAL A 327 -17.09 -9.06 -6.28
C VAL A 327 -17.67 -10.49 -6.24
N ILE A 328 -16.93 -11.46 -5.71
CA ILE A 328 -17.41 -12.83 -5.56
C ILE A 328 -18.66 -12.87 -4.64
N CYS A 329 -18.63 -12.16 -3.51
CA CYS A 329 -19.78 -12.08 -2.61
C CYS A 329 -21.02 -11.47 -3.29
N ILE A 330 -20.82 -10.44 -4.11
CA ILE A 330 -21.92 -9.83 -4.90
C ILE A 330 -22.48 -10.83 -5.90
N ILE A 331 -21.63 -11.54 -6.64
CA ILE A 331 -22.05 -12.56 -7.61
C ILE A 331 -22.83 -13.67 -6.91
N LEU A 332 -22.35 -14.15 -5.77
CA LEU A 332 -23.04 -15.17 -4.98
C LEU A 332 -24.38 -14.67 -4.44
N ALA A 333 -24.46 -13.41 -3.99
CA ALA A 333 -25.71 -12.80 -3.53
C ALA A 333 -26.73 -12.66 -4.67
N ILE A 334 -26.30 -12.21 -5.85
CA ILE A 334 -27.15 -12.14 -7.04
C ILE A 334 -27.60 -13.54 -7.44
N GLY A 335 -26.68 -14.52 -7.47
CA GLY A 335 -27.00 -15.91 -7.76
C GLY A 335 -28.04 -16.48 -6.80
N ALA A 336 -27.91 -16.19 -5.50
CA ALA A 336 -28.88 -16.62 -4.48
C ALA A 336 -30.26 -15.96 -4.68
N VAL A 337 -30.31 -14.68 -5.06
CA VAL A 337 -31.57 -13.98 -5.35
C VAL A 337 -32.25 -14.58 -6.58
N VAL A 338 -31.49 -14.77 -7.67
CA VAL A 338 -32.01 -15.39 -8.92
C VAL A 338 -32.49 -16.81 -8.67
N TYR A 339 -31.73 -17.58 -7.87
CA TYR A 339 -32.12 -18.94 -7.48
C TYR A 339 -33.43 -18.96 -6.67
N ARG A 340 -33.56 -18.08 -5.67
CA ARG A 340 -34.81 -17.92 -4.88
C ARG A 340 -35.99 -17.51 -5.77
N GLN A 341 -35.78 -16.60 -6.73
CA GLN A 341 -36.80 -16.15 -7.63
C GLN A 341 -37.26 -17.25 -8.60
N ARG A 342 -36.31 -18.04 -9.15
CA ARG A 342 -36.63 -19.21 -9.99
C ARG A 342 -37.37 -20.28 -9.22
N ASN A 343 -36.95 -20.58 -7.99
CA ASN A 343 -37.68 -21.54 -7.16
C ASN A 343 -39.09 -21.07 -6.80
N ARG A 344 -39.29 -19.76 -6.55
CA ARG A 344 -40.61 -19.21 -6.29
C ARG A 344 -41.53 -19.34 -7.52
N ILE A 345 -41.02 -19.01 -8.71
CA ILE A 345 -41.76 -19.17 -9.97
C ILE A 345 -42.08 -20.65 -10.23
N ALA A 346 -41.15 -21.55 -10.01
CA ALA A 346 -41.37 -22.97 -10.15
C ALA A 346 -42.45 -23.50 -9.16
N CYS A 347 -42.44 -23.04 -7.90
CA CYS A 347 -43.47 -23.36 -6.91
C CYS A 347 -44.84 -22.81 -7.32
N GLU A 348 -44.89 -21.57 -7.81
CA GLU A 348 -46.15 -20.98 -8.29
C GLU A 348 -46.72 -21.72 -9.54
N GLN A 349 -45.82 -22.17 -10.44
CA GLN A 349 -46.23 -23.00 -11.59
C GLN A 349 -46.75 -24.38 -11.16
N ILE A 350 -46.13 -25.03 -10.17
CA ILE A 350 -46.59 -26.32 -9.65
C ILE A 350 -47.92 -26.18 -8.94
N VAL A 351 -48.14 -25.12 -8.16
CA VAL A 351 -49.42 -24.83 -7.52
C VAL A 351 -50.52 -24.59 -8.57
N ASN A 352 -50.23 -23.81 -9.62
CA ASN A 352 -51.20 -23.58 -10.70
C ASN A 352 -51.51 -24.86 -11.49
N LEU A 353 -50.50 -25.73 -11.75
CA LEU A 353 -50.69 -27.03 -12.36
C LEU A 353 -51.52 -27.97 -11.47
N SER A 354 -51.31 -27.93 -10.14
CA SER A 354 -52.10 -28.74 -9.20
C SER A 354 -53.56 -28.29 -9.18
N VAL A 355 -53.84 -27.00 -9.23
CA VAL A 355 -55.18 -26.45 -9.32
C VAL A 355 -55.91 -26.83 -10.64
N GLN A 356 -55.16 -26.77 -11.78
CA GLN A 356 -55.70 -27.21 -13.08
C GLN A 356 -55.94 -28.69 -13.14
N LEU A 357 -55.14 -29.53 -12.41
CA LEU A 357 -55.35 -30.97 -12.31
C LEU A 357 -56.54 -31.32 -11.41
N GLU A 358 -56.79 -30.55 -10.35
CA GLU A 358 -58.02 -30.69 -9.54
C GLU A 358 -59.28 -30.40 -10.34
N GLU A 359 -59.28 -29.48 -11.27
CA GLU A 359 -60.39 -29.21 -12.17
C GLU A 359 -60.64 -30.32 -13.23
N GLN A 360 -59.60 -31.13 -13.53
CA GLN A 360 -59.71 -32.30 -14.44
C GLN A 360 -60.02 -33.63 -13.71
N GLN A 361 -60.41 -33.62 -12.45
CA GLN A 361 -60.57 -34.78 -11.53
C GLN A 361 -61.74 -35.72 -11.85
N THR A 362 -62.00 -36.05 -13.07
CA THR A 362 -62.85 -37.20 -13.40
C THR A 362 -62.09 -38.40 -13.95
N ILE A 363 -60.76 -38.36 -14.00
CA ILE A 363 -59.98 -39.43 -14.64
C ILE A 363 -58.76 -39.82 -13.78
N HIS A 364 -58.80 -41.02 -13.31
CA HIS A 364 -57.75 -41.93 -12.71
C HIS A 364 -57.26 -41.69 -11.28
N GLN A 365 -57.54 -42.71 -10.47
CA GLN A 365 -57.16 -42.86 -9.05
C GLN A 365 -55.65 -42.95 -8.84
N GLU A 366 -54.87 -43.32 -9.85
CA GLU A 366 -53.41 -43.41 -9.81
C GLU A 366 -52.75 -42.02 -9.87
N ASP A 367 -53.30 -41.09 -10.59
CA ASP A 367 -52.74 -39.73 -10.73
C ASP A 367 -52.94 -38.91 -9.44
N LYS A 368 -53.99 -39.19 -8.68
CA LYS A 368 -54.30 -38.49 -7.43
C LYS A 368 -53.24 -38.80 -6.35
N ARG A 369 -52.78 -40.03 -6.24
CA ARG A 369 -51.79 -40.46 -5.24
C ARG A 369 -50.39 -39.87 -5.54
N TYR A 370 -50.00 -39.83 -6.80
CA TYR A 370 -48.76 -39.19 -7.24
C TYR A 370 -48.77 -37.67 -6.96
N LEU A 371 -49.93 -37.03 -7.14
CA LEU A 371 -50.14 -35.64 -6.83
C LEU A 371 -50.00 -35.37 -5.30
N GLU A 372 -50.64 -36.19 -4.47
CA GLU A 372 -50.56 -36.11 -2.99
C GLU A 372 -49.11 -36.23 -2.51
N PHE A 373 -48.34 -37.16 -3.09
CA PHE A 373 -46.91 -37.29 -2.78
C PHE A 373 -46.09 -36.09 -3.14
N ASN A 374 -46.31 -35.52 -4.35
CA ASN A 374 -45.60 -34.31 -4.80
C ASN A 374 -45.98 -33.07 -3.98
N ILE A 375 -47.25 -32.96 -3.56
CA ILE A 375 -47.71 -31.91 -2.66
C ILE A 375 -47.02 -32.05 -1.30
N ALA A 376 -46.92 -33.27 -0.75
CA ALA A 376 -46.24 -33.54 0.50
C ALA A 376 -44.73 -33.15 0.44
N ILE A 377 -44.08 -33.53 -0.65
CA ILE A 377 -42.64 -33.12 -0.91
C ILE A 377 -42.52 -31.61 -1.00
N ASN A 378 -43.39 -30.95 -1.74
CA ASN A 378 -43.31 -29.47 -1.93
C ASN A 378 -43.62 -28.73 -0.63
N ASN A 379 -44.55 -29.19 0.18
CA ASN A 379 -44.83 -28.62 1.50
C ASN A 379 -43.66 -28.83 2.46
N LEU A 380 -42.99 -29.99 2.42
CA LEU A 380 -41.82 -30.27 3.19
C LEU A 380 -40.65 -29.37 2.76
N LEU A 381 -40.41 -29.21 1.45
CA LEU A 381 -39.36 -28.33 0.91
C LEU A 381 -39.66 -26.84 1.15
N ALA A 382 -40.92 -26.44 1.18
CA ALA A 382 -41.30 -25.06 1.54
C ALA A 382 -40.96 -24.76 3.02
N LYS A 383 -41.13 -25.77 3.90
CA LYS A 383 -40.77 -25.65 5.31
C LYS A 383 -39.26 -25.76 5.55
N TYR A 384 -38.61 -26.64 4.81
CA TYR A 384 -37.18 -26.91 4.91
C TYR A 384 -36.49 -26.76 3.54
N PRO A 385 -36.30 -25.51 3.05
CA PRO A 385 -35.68 -25.28 1.73
C PRO A 385 -34.21 -25.70 1.67
N GLN A 386 -33.61 -25.88 2.82
CA GLN A 386 -32.27 -26.49 3.02
C GLN A 386 -32.34 -27.49 4.18
N PRO A 387 -31.42 -28.46 4.26
CA PRO A 387 -31.35 -29.39 5.37
C PRO A 387 -31.26 -28.63 6.71
N CYS A 388 -32.11 -29.02 7.66
CA CYS A 388 -32.17 -28.39 8.97
C CYS A 388 -30.86 -28.68 9.75
N LYS A 389 -30.28 -27.65 10.37
CA LYS A 389 -29.05 -27.82 11.19
C LYS A 389 -29.24 -28.80 12.40
N GLN A 390 -30.49 -29.03 12.80
CA GLN A 390 -30.83 -29.94 13.89
C GLN A 390 -30.87 -31.41 13.46
N TRP A 391 -30.85 -31.73 12.16
CA TRP A 391 -30.82 -33.07 11.64
C TRP A 391 -29.42 -33.70 11.77
N ILE A 392 -29.01 -33.90 13.02
CA ILE A 392 -27.68 -34.44 13.35
C ILE A 392 -27.65 -35.97 13.19
N ASP A 393 -28.79 -36.62 13.45
CA ASP A 393 -28.96 -38.07 13.31
C ASP A 393 -30.28 -38.45 12.62
N TYR A 394 -30.43 -39.74 12.32
CA TYR A 394 -31.63 -40.27 11.66
C TYR A 394 -32.90 -40.08 12.49
N ASN A 395 -32.85 -40.18 13.79
CA ASN A 395 -34.04 -40.10 14.63
C ASN A 395 -34.64 -38.68 14.59
N GLN A 396 -33.78 -37.65 14.64
CA GLN A 396 -34.21 -36.26 14.53
C GLN A 396 -34.79 -35.98 13.13
N LEU A 397 -34.08 -36.40 12.08
CA LEU A 397 -34.53 -36.26 10.70
C LEU A 397 -35.88 -36.96 10.48
N LYS A 398 -36.04 -38.20 11.00
CA LYS A 398 -37.27 -38.98 10.92
C LYS A 398 -38.44 -38.25 11.59
N GLN A 399 -38.25 -37.71 12.80
CA GLN A 399 -39.33 -37.00 13.52
C GLN A 399 -39.86 -35.80 12.70
N ASP A 400 -38.99 -35.08 12.04
CA ASP A 400 -39.37 -33.88 11.27
C ASP A 400 -40.07 -34.19 9.94
N ILE A 401 -39.74 -35.32 9.28
CA ILE A 401 -40.27 -35.67 7.96
C ILE A 401 -41.39 -36.74 8.00
N ALA A 402 -41.49 -37.51 9.09
CA ALA A 402 -42.51 -38.55 9.24
C ALA A 402 -43.95 -38.07 9.01
N PRO A 403 -44.37 -36.85 9.42
CA PRO A 403 -45.73 -36.34 9.13
C PRO A 403 -46.10 -36.27 7.66
N TRP A 404 -45.08 -36.25 6.78
CA TRP A 404 -45.22 -36.10 5.34
C TRP A 404 -44.94 -37.37 4.55
N LEU A 405 -44.07 -38.24 5.06
CA LEU A 405 -43.47 -39.37 4.35
C LEU A 405 -43.41 -40.62 5.18
N SER A 406 -44.37 -40.85 6.12
CA SER A 406 -44.37 -41.95 7.08
C SER A 406 -44.25 -43.33 6.42
N ASP A 407 -45.00 -43.55 5.36
CA ASP A 407 -45.10 -44.86 4.69
C ASP A 407 -43.78 -45.19 3.97
N TRP A 408 -43.20 -44.19 3.30
CA TRP A 408 -41.91 -44.34 2.66
C TRP A 408 -40.79 -44.56 3.66
N ILE A 409 -40.81 -43.87 4.81
CA ILE A 409 -39.85 -44.09 5.89
C ILE A 409 -39.97 -45.52 6.40
N GLY A 410 -41.20 -46.00 6.57
CA GLY A 410 -41.44 -47.40 7.00
C GLY A 410 -40.90 -48.43 6.02
N GLU A 411 -40.95 -48.16 4.71
CA GLU A 411 -40.37 -49.02 3.70
C GLU A 411 -38.84 -48.98 3.70
N LEU A 412 -38.24 -47.77 3.92
CA LEU A 412 -36.80 -47.66 4.12
C LEU A 412 -36.29 -48.47 5.32
N GLU A 413 -37.06 -48.47 6.42
CA GLU A 413 -36.72 -49.20 7.65
C GLU A 413 -36.72 -50.74 7.46
N LYS A 414 -37.56 -51.26 6.55
CA LYS A 414 -37.55 -52.68 6.20
C LYS A 414 -36.27 -53.11 5.47
N MET A 415 -35.47 -52.18 4.97
CA MET A 415 -34.22 -52.48 4.27
C MET A 415 -33.01 -52.68 5.20
N GLU A 416 -33.17 -52.54 6.50
CA GLU A 416 -32.10 -52.70 7.50
C GLU A 416 -30.85 -51.83 7.18
N LEU A 417 -31.06 -50.62 6.73
CA LEU A 417 -30.00 -49.66 6.41
C LEU A 417 -29.39 -49.11 7.72
N SER A 418 -28.15 -48.67 7.65
CA SER A 418 -27.55 -47.87 8.74
C SER A 418 -28.14 -46.44 8.77
N ASN A 419 -28.11 -45.80 9.95
CA ASN A 419 -28.59 -44.41 10.10
C ASN A 419 -28.04 -43.48 9.05
N ALA A 420 -26.78 -43.63 8.69
CA ALA A 420 -26.12 -42.81 7.65
C ALA A 420 -26.68 -43.09 6.23
N GLU A 421 -27.03 -44.35 5.95
CA GLU A 421 -27.63 -44.72 4.66
C GLU A 421 -29.07 -44.22 4.57
N TYR A 422 -29.83 -44.29 5.64
CA TYR A 422 -31.17 -43.65 5.71
C TYR A 422 -31.10 -42.14 5.45
N MET A 423 -30.25 -41.45 6.18
CA MET A 423 -30.07 -40.00 6.02
C MET A 423 -29.67 -39.67 4.59
N PHE A 424 -28.76 -40.41 4.00
CA PHE A 424 -28.32 -40.18 2.62
C PHE A 424 -29.44 -40.38 1.59
N CYS A 425 -30.28 -41.39 1.76
CA CYS A 425 -31.46 -41.62 0.92
C CYS A 425 -32.43 -40.43 1.02
N ILE A 426 -32.72 -39.96 2.22
CA ILE A 426 -33.65 -38.85 2.46
C ILE A 426 -33.09 -37.55 1.89
N TYR A 427 -31.83 -37.19 2.17
CA TYR A 427 -31.22 -36.00 1.60
C TYR A 427 -31.16 -36.05 0.08
N SER A 428 -30.79 -37.19 -0.51
CA SER A 428 -30.74 -37.36 -1.95
C SER A 428 -32.12 -37.23 -2.61
N MET A 429 -33.19 -37.67 -1.95
CA MET A 429 -34.56 -37.55 -2.46
C MET A 429 -35.11 -36.11 -2.33
N LEU A 430 -34.91 -35.48 -1.18
CA LEU A 430 -35.46 -34.16 -0.87
C LEU A 430 -34.69 -33.05 -1.60
N TYR A 431 -33.36 -33.18 -1.70
CA TYR A 431 -32.48 -32.16 -2.25
C TYR A 431 -31.65 -32.68 -3.45
N PRO A 432 -32.32 -33.04 -4.57
CA PRO A 432 -31.66 -33.68 -5.72
C PRO A 432 -30.65 -32.76 -6.45
N HIS A 433 -30.69 -31.44 -6.19
CA HIS A 433 -29.75 -30.48 -6.79
C HIS A 433 -28.48 -30.30 -5.99
N PHE A 434 -28.42 -30.87 -4.77
CA PHE A 434 -27.19 -30.76 -3.97
C PHE A 434 -26.14 -31.72 -4.51
N SER A 435 -24.91 -31.20 -4.61
CA SER A 435 -23.75 -32.02 -4.92
C SER A 435 -23.48 -33.02 -3.79
N MET A 436 -22.78 -34.08 -4.10
CA MET A 436 -22.31 -35.05 -3.09
C MET A 436 -21.48 -34.38 -1.98
N GLN A 437 -20.81 -33.25 -2.28
CA GLN A 437 -19.99 -32.53 -1.34
C GLN A 437 -20.85 -31.71 -0.37
N GLU A 438 -21.92 -31.14 -0.83
CA GLU A 438 -22.91 -30.44 0.01
C GLU A 438 -23.63 -31.41 0.95
N ILE A 439 -24.11 -32.53 0.41
CA ILE A 439 -24.75 -33.59 1.24
C ILE A 439 -23.77 -34.09 2.31
N ALA A 440 -22.48 -34.29 1.95
CA ALA A 440 -21.46 -34.70 2.90
C ALA A 440 -21.28 -33.68 4.02
N GLY A 441 -21.31 -32.39 3.71
CA GLY A 441 -21.23 -31.29 4.68
C GLY A 441 -22.38 -31.31 5.67
N TYR A 442 -23.62 -31.49 5.20
CA TYR A 442 -24.81 -31.54 6.05
C TYR A 442 -24.88 -32.83 6.91
N MET A 443 -24.35 -33.93 6.40
CA MET A 443 -24.29 -35.20 7.13
C MET A 443 -23.08 -35.29 8.07
N HIS A 444 -22.21 -34.28 8.11
CA HIS A 444 -20.91 -34.31 8.82
C HIS A 444 -20.00 -35.48 8.40
N TYR A 445 -20.02 -35.86 7.14
CA TYR A 445 -19.20 -36.91 6.56
C TYR A 445 -18.10 -36.31 5.68
N SER A 446 -16.96 -37.02 5.56
CA SER A 446 -15.99 -36.70 4.52
C SER A 446 -16.55 -37.06 3.15
N TYR A 447 -16.20 -36.32 2.11
CA TYR A 447 -16.61 -36.60 0.72
C TYR A 447 -16.28 -38.03 0.29
N SER A 448 -15.07 -38.50 0.64
CA SER A 448 -14.64 -39.88 0.37
C SER A 448 -15.50 -40.93 1.11
N GLY A 449 -15.82 -40.64 2.37
CA GLY A 449 -16.69 -41.51 3.17
C GLY A 449 -18.09 -41.63 2.57
N LEU A 450 -18.66 -40.50 2.12
CA LEU A 450 -19.99 -40.50 1.51
C LEU A 450 -20.01 -41.22 0.15
N ARG A 451 -18.95 -41.15 -0.65
CA ARG A 451 -18.81 -41.95 -1.90
C ARG A 451 -18.83 -43.44 -1.64
N VAL A 452 -18.16 -43.89 -0.60
CA VAL A 452 -18.16 -45.31 -0.20
C VAL A 452 -19.54 -45.75 0.27
N LEU A 453 -20.21 -44.95 1.08
CA LEU A 453 -21.57 -45.18 1.55
C LEU A 453 -22.54 -45.27 0.36
N LYS A 454 -22.52 -44.34 -0.59
CA LYS A 454 -23.34 -44.37 -1.83
C LYS A 454 -23.09 -45.66 -2.60
N SER A 455 -21.84 -46.09 -2.79
CA SER A 455 -21.51 -47.30 -3.54
C SER A 455 -22.05 -48.58 -2.89
N ARG A 456 -22.04 -48.66 -1.54
CA ARG A 456 -22.62 -49.77 -0.81
C ARG A 456 -24.13 -49.79 -0.95
N LEU A 457 -24.77 -48.63 -0.83
CA LEU A 457 -26.21 -48.46 -0.92
C LEU A 457 -26.74 -48.86 -2.30
N LEU A 458 -26.09 -48.40 -3.38
CA LEU A 458 -26.44 -48.77 -4.74
C LEU A 458 -26.40 -50.28 -4.98
N LYS A 459 -25.39 -50.95 -4.45
CA LYS A 459 -25.27 -52.41 -4.50
C LYS A 459 -26.39 -53.10 -3.75
N ARG A 460 -26.74 -52.63 -2.53
CA ARG A 460 -27.78 -53.19 -1.68
C ARG A 460 -29.17 -53.02 -2.29
N MET A 461 -29.43 -51.85 -2.92
CA MET A 461 -30.71 -51.55 -3.58
C MET A 461 -30.81 -52.06 -5.00
N ASN A 462 -29.73 -52.67 -5.55
CA ASN A 462 -29.65 -53.14 -6.92
C ASN A 462 -29.98 -52.08 -7.97
N ILE A 463 -29.46 -50.85 -7.78
CA ILE A 463 -29.71 -49.67 -8.61
C ILE A 463 -28.44 -49.30 -9.40
N SER A 464 -28.56 -48.96 -10.70
CA SER A 464 -27.47 -48.42 -11.49
C SER A 464 -27.27 -46.92 -11.26
N SER A 465 -26.02 -46.48 -11.21
CA SER A 465 -25.57 -45.17 -10.66
C SER A 465 -26.14 -43.88 -11.28
N PRO A 466 -26.48 -43.70 -12.55
CA PRO A 466 -26.84 -42.38 -13.04
C PRO A 466 -28.18 -41.85 -12.55
N ASN A 467 -29.12 -42.72 -12.17
CA ASN A 467 -30.50 -42.31 -11.89
C ASN A 467 -30.92 -42.56 -10.42
N PHE A 468 -29.98 -42.53 -9.48
CA PHE A 468 -30.26 -42.81 -8.08
C PHE A 468 -31.34 -41.93 -7.47
N HIS A 469 -31.25 -40.61 -7.68
CA HIS A 469 -32.24 -39.67 -7.16
C HIS A 469 -33.66 -39.87 -7.75
N GLU A 470 -33.69 -40.10 -9.07
CA GLU A 470 -34.92 -40.34 -9.80
C GLU A 470 -35.57 -41.68 -9.37
N HIS A 471 -34.74 -42.71 -9.18
CA HIS A 471 -35.18 -44.00 -8.69
C HIS A 471 -35.77 -43.89 -7.26
N LEU A 472 -35.11 -43.18 -6.34
CA LEU A 472 -35.65 -42.95 -5.00
C LEU A 472 -36.98 -42.21 -5.02
N ARG A 473 -37.16 -41.22 -5.88
CA ARG A 473 -38.42 -40.46 -6.04
C ARG A 473 -39.52 -41.35 -6.62
N THR A 474 -39.25 -42.07 -7.67
CA THR A 474 -40.22 -43.03 -8.27
C THR A 474 -40.58 -44.13 -7.30
N TRP A 475 -39.59 -44.64 -6.55
CA TRP A 475 -39.81 -45.66 -5.56
C TRP A 475 -40.62 -45.11 -4.36
N ALA A 476 -40.30 -43.95 -3.85
CA ALA A 476 -41.04 -43.28 -2.78
C ALA A 476 -42.48 -42.99 -3.19
N GLY A 477 -42.72 -42.56 -4.47
CA GLY A 477 -44.03 -42.33 -5.01
C GLY A 477 -44.92 -43.59 -5.14
N LYS A 478 -44.32 -44.80 -5.18
CA LYS A 478 -45.07 -46.07 -5.19
C LYS A 478 -45.54 -46.51 -3.82
N TYR A 479 -44.90 -46.09 -2.75
CA TYR A 479 -45.15 -46.59 -1.38
C TYR A 479 -45.88 -45.58 -0.48
N ASN A 480 -46.06 -44.36 -0.90
CA ASN A 480 -46.96 -43.42 -0.24
C ASN A 480 -48.42 -43.64 -0.73
N MET A 481 -48.78 -44.87 -0.79
CA MET A 481 -50.15 -45.32 -1.17
C MET A 481 -50.97 -45.58 0.06
#